data_cfe8f81efafb5fbf1dc770a0f3d43dd5
#
_entry.id   cfe8f81efafb5fbf1dc770a0f3d43dd5
#
_cell.length_a   1.000
_cell.length_b   1.000
_cell.length_c   1.000
_cell.angle_alpha   90.00
_cell.angle_beta   90.00
_cell.angle_gamma   90.00
#
_symmetry.space_group_name_H-M   'P 1'
#
loop_
_entity.id
_entity.type
_entity.pdbx_description
1 polymer ?
#
loop_
_entity_poly.entity_id
_entity_poly.type
_entity_poly.pdbx_seq_one_letter_code
_entity_poly.pdbx_strand_id
1 'polypeptide(L)'
;MRAVVMLVVAGTSLIVVRAACASASTAAPVRQASAVAPVAPATVSLASAAAPITVPTPTPAAGAVAPTETTRKDRLATARRQTLMARAGFSPGVIDGKAGRKTKIAIEHFQESRGLTVSGTLDEPTLAALSSADKLAAGEVWTRLYTITEADSALITGPIPTDWNERAALDLSGYEHMRELLSERGWCSPDLVEILNPGVAVNDLGAGDVVTLPDVTAPALPRLGRVEIDLEEKIVLGFDNEGKIVSLMHCSIARAMEKRPVGELRVKVVATDPEYTFDPKDWPEVQGIERKLRIAPGPRNPVGTAWIGLDKPGYGIHGTVRPQDIGKTGSHGCFRMANWDAVRLAKAIKIGTVVDVRE
;
A
#
# COMPACT_ATOMS: atom_id res chain seq x y z
N MET A 1 -26.04 36.54 -41.20
CA MET A 1 -26.48 35.86 -42.43
C MET A 1 -25.69 34.59 -42.52
N ARG A 2 -26.29 33.48 -42.24
CA ARG A 2 -26.70 32.34 -43.10
C ARG A 2 -25.73 32.16 -44.26
N ALA A 3 -25.08 31.06 -44.50
CA ALA A 3 -25.49 29.71 -44.73
C ALA A 3 -24.21 28.89 -45.02
N VAL A 4 -24.22 27.70 -44.69
CA VAL A 4 -24.65 26.43 -45.26
C VAL A 4 -23.44 25.57 -45.73
N VAL A 5 -23.43 24.45 -45.17
CA VAL A 5 -22.72 23.16 -45.40
C VAL A 5 -22.67 22.75 -46.85
N MET A 6 -21.55 22.16 -47.32
CA MET A 6 -21.61 20.92 -48.06
C MET A 6 -20.32 20.12 -48.00
N LEU A 7 -20.48 18.84 -47.76
CA LEU A 7 -19.51 17.75 -47.69
C LEU A 7 -19.28 17.18 -49.10
N VAL A 8 -18.04 16.98 -49.50
CA VAL A 8 -17.68 15.92 -50.51
C VAL A 8 -16.31 15.34 -50.19
N VAL A 9 -16.29 14.03 -50.19
CA VAL A 9 -15.14 13.12 -50.01
C VAL A 9 -14.43 12.93 -51.37
N ALA A 10 -13.09 12.85 -51.38
CA ALA A 10 -12.25 11.82 -51.96
C ALA A 10 -10.85 12.34 -52.39
N GLY A 11 -9.84 11.63 -51.85
CA GLY A 11 -8.76 11.13 -52.71
C GLY A 11 -7.46 11.91 -52.84
N THR A 12 -6.42 11.34 -52.21
CA THR A 12 -5.00 11.24 -52.69
C THR A 12 -4.04 12.42 -52.69
N SER A 13 -2.97 12.19 -51.89
CA SER A 13 -1.53 12.48 -52.13
C SER A 13 -0.99 13.90 -52.13
N LEU A 14 -0.17 14.12 -51.11
CA LEU A 14 1.19 14.65 -51.09
C LEU A 14 1.51 15.91 -51.89
N ILE A 15 1.98 16.96 -51.19
CA ILE A 15 3.27 17.64 -51.43
C ILE A 15 3.53 18.67 -50.31
N VAL A 16 4.74 18.58 -49.76
CA VAL A 16 5.36 19.49 -48.81
C VAL A 16 5.77 20.79 -49.51
N VAL A 17 5.40 21.96 -48.99
CA VAL A 17 6.12 23.21 -49.28
C VAL A 17 6.37 23.95 -47.97
N ARG A 18 7.64 24.12 -47.65
CA ARG A 18 8.13 25.04 -46.61
C ARG A 18 7.99 26.49 -47.12
N ALA A 19 7.41 27.33 -46.26
CA ALA A 19 7.64 28.77 -46.39
C ALA A 19 8.09 29.31 -45.02
N ALA A 20 9.32 29.86 -45.01
CA ALA A 20 9.86 30.58 -43.85
C ALA A 20 9.30 31.99 -43.84
N CYS A 21 8.79 32.42 -42.70
CA CYS A 21 8.63 33.83 -42.39
C CYS A 21 9.22 34.11 -41.02
N ALA A 22 10.31 34.88 -41.03
CA ALA A 22 10.98 35.38 -39.84
C ALA A 22 10.13 36.56 -39.31
N SER A 23 9.78 36.51 -38.05
CA SER A 23 9.35 37.68 -37.28
C SER A 23 10.06 37.64 -35.93
N ALA A 24 10.96 38.58 -35.72
CA ALA A 24 11.64 38.80 -34.46
C ALA A 24 10.63 39.28 -33.40
N SER A 25 10.49 38.55 -32.32
CA SER A 25 9.83 39.01 -31.12
C SER A 25 10.82 38.82 -29.96
N THR A 26 11.15 39.94 -29.32
CA THR A 26 11.95 40.07 -28.13
C THR A 26 11.23 39.40 -26.94
N ALA A 27 11.63 38.21 -26.57
CA ALA A 27 11.18 37.55 -25.36
C ALA A 27 12.20 37.78 -24.24
N ALA A 28 11.72 38.28 -23.11
CA ALA A 28 12.47 38.38 -21.87
C ALA A 28 12.92 37.01 -21.35
N PRO A 29 14.03 36.90 -20.61
CA PRO A 29 14.57 35.63 -20.17
C PRO A 29 13.62 34.94 -19.18
N VAL A 30 13.11 33.79 -19.57
CA VAL A 30 12.44 32.86 -18.67
C VAL A 30 13.50 32.35 -17.67
N ARG A 31 13.29 32.64 -16.39
CA ARG A 31 14.07 32.02 -15.32
C ARG A 31 13.94 30.50 -15.45
N GLN A 32 15.05 29.84 -15.73
CA GLN A 32 15.13 28.38 -15.65
C GLN A 32 14.75 27.96 -14.22
N ALA A 33 13.73 27.15 -14.11
CA ALA A 33 13.43 26.42 -12.89
C ALA A 33 14.66 25.55 -12.57
N SER A 34 15.24 25.77 -11.41
CA SER A 34 16.34 24.95 -10.90
C SER A 34 15.91 23.49 -10.91
N ALA A 35 16.65 22.68 -11.64
CA ALA A 35 16.52 21.22 -11.60
C ALA A 35 16.68 20.79 -10.14
N VAL A 36 15.65 20.17 -9.58
CA VAL A 36 15.74 19.50 -8.30
C VAL A 36 16.76 18.38 -8.47
N ALA A 37 17.89 18.50 -7.78
CA ALA A 37 18.90 17.46 -7.75
C ALA A 37 18.25 16.16 -7.28
N PRO A 38 18.64 14.98 -7.84
CA PRO A 38 18.15 13.69 -7.36
C PRO A 38 18.52 13.57 -5.88
N VAL A 39 17.53 13.44 -5.02
CA VAL A 39 17.74 13.14 -3.60
C VAL A 39 18.40 11.78 -3.54
N ALA A 40 19.60 11.70 -3.01
CA ALA A 40 20.28 10.44 -2.76
C ALA A 40 19.37 9.52 -1.95
N PRO A 41 19.37 8.20 -2.20
CA PRO A 41 18.55 7.26 -1.46
C PRO A 41 18.83 7.41 0.04
N ALA A 42 17.79 7.68 0.83
CA ALA A 42 17.93 7.82 2.27
C ALA A 42 18.31 6.46 2.87
N THR A 43 19.54 6.35 3.36
CA THR A 43 19.99 5.18 4.11
C THR A 43 19.36 5.22 5.48
N VAL A 44 18.45 4.31 5.77
CA VAL A 44 17.77 4.21 7.06
C VAL A 44 18.57 3.28 7.96
N SER A 45 19.22 3.84 8.98
CA SER A 45 19.81 3.08 10.08
C SER A 45 18.77 3.01 11.20
N LEU A 46 18.33 1.82 11.53
CA LEU A 46 17.34 1.57 12.58
C LEU A 46 18.02 0.88 13.77
N ALA A 47 18.04 1.54 14.90
CA ALA A 47 18.13 0.86 16.16
C ALA A 47 16.77 0.17 16.41
N SER A 48 16.75 -1.16 16.27
CA SER A 48 15.61 -2.00 16.63
C SER A 48 14.43 -2.07 15.66
N ALA A 49 14.54 -2.82 14.58
CA ALA A 49 13.38 -3.24 13.79
C ALA A 49 13.40 -4.76 13.55
N ALA A 50 12.32 -5.40 13.95
CA ALA A 50 11.87 -6.77 13.65
C ALA A 50 12.80 -7.96 14.02
N ALA A 51 12.35 -8.82 14.94
CA ALA A 51 12.99 -10.13 15.20
C ALA A 51 13.06 -10.97 13.93
N PRO A 52 14.05 -11.88 13.81
CA PRO A 52 14.04 -12.85 12.74
C PRO A 52 12.72 -13.62 12.82
N ILE A 53 11.90 -13.48 11.81
CA ILE A 53 10.72 -14.29 11.67
C ILE A 53 11.23 -15.61 11.09
N THR A 54 11.46 -16.59 11.95
CA THR A 54 11.50 -17.97 11.50
C THR A 54 10.14 -18.24 10.87
N VAL A 55 10.13 -18.31 9.54
CA VAL A 55 8.95 -18.68 8.77
C VAL A 55 8.80 -20.19 8.97
N PRO A 56 7.82 -20.70 9.73
CA PRO A 56 7.43 -22.07 9.52
C PRO A 56 6.90 -22.12 8.08
N THR A 57 7.53 -22.93 7.24
CA THR A 57 6.98 -23.29 5.95
C THR A 57 5.56 -23.78 6.22
N PRO A 58 4.52 -23.17 5.62
CA PRO A 58 3.18 -23.70 5.79
C PRO A 58 3.19 -25.10 5.20
N THR A 59 3.12 -26.10 6.05
CA THR A 59 2.77 -27.46 5.63
C THR A 59 1.44 -27.33 4.90
N PRO A 60 1.30 -27.77 3.64
CA PRO A 60 0.03 -27.76 2.97
C PRO A 60 -0.93 -28.55 3.85
N ALA A 61 -1.98 -27.89 4.34
CA ALA A 61 -3.04 -28.53 5.08
C ALA A 61 -3.69 -29.57 4.14
N ALA A 62 -3.33 -30.81 4.32
CA ALA A 62 -3.98 -31.91 3.65
C ALA A 62 -5.48 -31.87 4.05
N GLY A 63 -6.37 -31.62 3.07
CA GLY A 63 -7.80 -31.73 3.28
C GLY A 63 -8.60 -30.43 3.34
N ALA A 64 -8.16 -29.32 2.75
CA ALA A 64 -9.02 -28.16 2.55
C ALA A 64 -10.12 -28.54 1.54
N VAL A 65 -11.32 -28.84 2.05
CA VAL A 65 -12.53 -28.99 1.23
C VAL A 65 -12.75 -27.65 0.51
N ALA A 66 -12.90 -27.70 -0.80
CA ALA A 66 -13.24 -26.51 -1.59
C ALA A 66 -14.50 -25.84 -1.00
N PRO A 67 -14.53 -24.52 -0.84
CA PRO A 67 -15.68 -23.82 -0.25
C PRO A 67 -16.92 -24.10 -1.08
N THR A 68 -18.05 -24.30 -0.42
CA THR A 68 -19.35 -24.44 -1.09
C THR A 68 -19.66 -23.17 -1.90
N GLU A 69 -20.50 -23.27 -2.93
CA GLU A 69 -20.90 -22.13 -3.77
C GLU A 69 -21.51 -20.99 -2.92
N THR A 70 -22.30 -21.30 -1.91
CA THR A 70 -22.86 -20.33 -0.96
C THR A 70 -21.74 -19.60 -0.22
N THR A 71 -20.79 -20.36 0.36
CA THR A 71 -19.61 -19.77 1.06
C THR A 71 -18.78 -18.89 0.13
N ARG A 72 -18.62 -19.29 -1.11
CA ARG A 72 -17.90 -18.50 -2.12
C ARG A 72 -18.62 -17.18 -2.41
N LYS A 73 -19.94 -17.22 -2.62
CA LYS A 73 -20.77 -16.04 -2.88
C LYS A 73 -20.70 -15.05 -1.72
N ASP A 74 -20.80 -15.52 -0.48
CA ASP A 74 -20.74 -14.68 0.72
C ASP A 74 -19.35 -14.04 0.88
N ARG A 75 -18.27 -14.79 0.59
CA ARG A 75 -16.91 -14.26 0.59
C ARG A 75 -16.73 -13.15 -0.45
N LEU A 76 -17.23 -13.33 -1.66
CA LEU A 76 -17.15 -12.31 -2.72
C LEU A 76 -17.96 -11.06 -2.36
N ALA A 77 -19.15 -11.22 -1.75
CA ALA A 77 -19.94 -10.09 -1.29
C ALA A 77 -19.21 -9.28 -0.20
N THR A 78 -18.55 -9.97 0.73
CA THR A 78 -17.75 -9.32 1.77
C THR A 78 -16.50 -8.66 1.17
N ALA A 79 -15.78 -9.34 0.26
CA ALA A 79 -14.60 -8.77 -0.41
C ALA A 79 -14.95 -7.50 -1.21
N ARG A 80 -16.12 -7.48 -1.87
CA ARG A 80 -16.62 -6.26 -2.52
C ARG A 80 -16.74 -5.10 -1.53
N ARG A 81 -17.36 -5.34 -0.37
CA ARG A 81 -17.51 -4.30 0.68
C ARG A 81 -16.16 -3.83 1.21
N GLN A 82 -15.24 -4.75 1.44
CA GLN A 82 -13.87 -4.43 1.86
C GLN A 82 -13.14 -3.58 0.80
N THR A 83 -13.32 -3.89 -0.49
CA THR A 83 -12.73 -3.12 -1.59
C THR A 83 -13.26 -1.68 -1.61
N LEU A 84 -14.57 -1.49 -1.45
CA LEU A 84 -15.18 -0.16 -1.38
C LEU A 84 -14.64 0.66 -0.20
N MET A 85 -14.51 0.04 0.97
CA MET A 85 -13.91 0.67 2.16
C MET A 85 -12.46 1.10 1.90
N ALA A 86 -11.64 0.22 1.33
CA ALA A 86 -10.24 0.49 0.99
C ALA A 86 -10.10 1.67 0.01
N ARG A 87 -10.98 1.74 -0.99
CA ARG A 87 -11.04 2.84 -1.97
C ARG A 87 -11.45 4.16 -1.32
N ALA A 88 -12.36 4.12 -0.37
CA ALA A 88 -12.80 5.30 0.38
C ALA A 88 -11.74 5.85 1.35
N GLY A 89 -10.58 5.19 1.49
CA GLY A 89 -9.50 5.60 2.39
C GLY A 89 -9.52 4.89 3.76
N PHE A 90 -10.50 4.05 4.01
CA PHE A 90 -10.68 3.34 5.28
C PHE A 90 -10.33 1.86 5.08
N SER A 91 -9.06 1.53 5.33
CA SER A 91 -8.52 0.19 5.10
C SER A 91 -9.22 -0.85 5.98
N PRO A 92 -9.83 -1.91 5.41
CA PRO A 92 -10.37 -3.03 6.18
C PRO A 92 -9.26 -4.00 6.63
N GLY A 93 -8.00 -3.67 6.41
CA GLY A 93 -6.86 -4.58 6.42
C GLY A 93 -6.72 -5.29 5.07
N VAL A 94 -6.30 -6.55 5.11
CA VAL A 94 -6.24 -7.39 3.90
C VAL A 94 -7.65 -7.69 3.40
N ILE A 95 -7.93 -7.45 2.14
CA ILE A 95 -9.19 -7.83 1.50
C ILE A 95 -9.21 -9.36 1.37
N ASP A 96 -9.97 -10.05 2.22
CA ASP A 96 -9.98 -11.51 2.30
C ASP A 96 -11.38 -12.14 2.16
N GLY A 97 -12.40 -11.28 2.07
CA GLY A 97 -13.79 -11.71 2.01
C GLY A 97 -14.32 -12.28 3.33
N LYS A 98 -13.65 -11.99 4.45
CA LYS A 98 -14.09 -12.42 5.79
C LYS A 98 -14.42 -11.19 6.63
N ALA A 99 -15.64 -11.13 7.15
CA ALA A 99 -16.00 -10.09 8.09
C ALA A 99 -15.24 -10.30 9.42
N GLY A 100 -14.62 -9.24 9.93
CA GLY A 100 -13.83 -9.30 11.14
C GLY A 100 -13.71 -7.93 11.83
N ARG A 101 -13.02 -7.91 12.98
CA ARG A 101 -12.84 -6.70 13.79
C ARG A 101 -12.27 -5.53 12.99
N LYS A 102 -11.28 -5.77 12.12
CA LYS A 102 -10.66 -4.71 11.31
C LYS A 102 -11.65 -4.06 10.35
N THR A 103 -12.45 -4.87 9.67
CA THR A 103 -13.51 -4.37 8.78
C THR A 103 -14.54 -3.57 9.56
N LYS A 104 -14.93 -4.04 10.76
CA LYS A 104 -15.86 -3.33 11.64
C LYS A 104 -15.31 -1.96 12.06
N ILE A 105 -14.10 -1.90 12.58
CA ILE A 105 -13.43 -0.65 12.97
C ILE A 105 -13.36 0.33 11.77
N ALA A 106 -13.00 -0.15 10.59
CA ALA A 106 -12.96 0.68 9.40
C ALA A 106 -14.33 1.28 9.06
N ILE A 107 -15.41 0.51 9.21
CA ILE A 107 -16.79 0.98 8.99
C ILE A 107 -17.15 2.03 10.04
N GLU A 108 -16.87 1.78 11.32
CA GLU A 108 -17.19 2.70 12.42
C GLU A 108 -16.55 4.07 12.20
N HIS A 109 -15.26 4.13 11.91
CA HIS A 109 -14.57 5.39 11.63
C HIS A 109 -14.99 6.04 10.30
N PHE A 110 -15.37 5.25 9.29
CA PHE A 110 -15.98 5.81 8.09
C PHE A 110 -17.32 6.48 8.40
N GLN A 111 -18.19 5.81 9.16
CA GLN A 111 -19.47 6.37 9.60
C GLN A 111 -19.29 7.65 10.40
N GLU A 112 -18.36 7.65 11.36
CA GLU A 112 -17.99 8.84 12.14
C GLU A 112 -17.54 9.98 11.22
N SER A 113 -16.64 9.73 10.27
CA SER A 113 -16.12 10.72 9.33
C SER A 113 -17.20 11.34 8.43
N ARG A 114 -18.35 10.67 8.30
CA ARG A 114 -19.51 11.11 7.49
C ARG A 114 -20.67 11.61 8.34
N GLY A 115 -20.55 11.65 9.66
CA GLY A 115 -21.62 12.05 10.56
C GLY A 115 -22.82 11.10 10.54
N LEU A 116 -22.58 9.81 10.21
CA LEU A 116 -23.59 8.76 10.23
C LEU A 116 -23.68 8.11 11.61
N THR A 117 -24.75 7.37 11.85
CA THR A 117 -24.86 6.52 13.04
C THR A 117 -23.75 5.48 13.03
N VAL A 118 -22.94 5.43 14.08
CA VAL A 118 -21.81 4.50 14.20
C VAL A 118 -22.33 3.13 14.65
N SER A 119 -22.63 2.28 13.68
CA SER A 119 -23.16 0.93 13.90
C SER A 119 -22.13 -0.19 13.68
N GLY A 120 -21.02 0.13 12.97
CA GLY A 120 -20.02 -0.85 12.53
C GLY A 120 -20.56 -1.83 11.49
N THR A 121 -21.71 -1.53 10.89
CA THR A 121 -22.33 -2.33 9.82
C THR A 121 -22.49 -1.49 8.55
N LEU A 122 -22.45 -2.17 7.39
CA LEU A 122 -22.69 -1.51 6.11
C LEU A 122 -24.20 -1.46 5.85
N ASP A 123 -24.90 -0.61 6.58
CA ASP A 123 -26.31 -0.28 6.37
C ASP A 123 -26.51 0.58 5.12
N GLU A 124 -27.76 0.82 4.76
CA GLU A 124 -28.11 1.57 3.54
C GLU A 124 -27.51 2.99 3.50
N PRO A 125 -27.56 3.82 4.58
CA PRO A 125 -26.91 5.12 4.59
C PRO A 125 -25.38 5.03 4.39
N THR A 126 -24.72 4.04 5.00
CA THR A 126 -23.29 3.82 4.85
C THR A 126 -22.91 3.42 3.43
N LEU A 127 -23.69 2.52 2.81
CA LEU A 127 -23.47 2.12 1.42
C LEU A 127 -23.69 3.29 0.44
N ALA A 128 -24.72 4.12 0.67
CA ALA A 128 -24.95 5.32 -0.12
C ALA A 128 -23.80 6.32 -0.01
N ALA A 129 -23.27 6.53 1.21
CA ALA A 129 -22.12 7.39 1.45
C ALA A 129 -20.84 6.85 0.79
N LEU A 130 -20.60 5.54 0.83
CA LEU A 130 -19.48 4.89 0.14
C LEU A 130 -19.57 5.07 -1.37
N SER A 131 -20.74 4.80 -1.96
CA SER A 131 -20.96 4.95 -3.40
C SER A 131 -20.75 6.38 -3.87
N SER A 132 -21.18 7.40 -3.09
CA SER A 132 -20.96 8.80 -3.40
C SER A 132 -19.49 9.23 -3.26
N ALA A 133 -18.77 8.69 -2.28
CA ALA A 133 -17.36 8.99 -2.04
C ALA A 133 -16.45 8.46 -3.15
N ASP A 134 -16.81 7.32 -3.73
CA ASP A 134 -16.01 6.64 -4.76
C ASP A 134 -16.48 6.95 -6.18
N LYS A 135 -17.57 7.76 -6.34
CA LYS A 135 -18.25 7.96 -7.62
C LYS A 135 -18.67 6.66 -8.30
N LEU A 136 -18.80 5.58 -7.54
CA LEU A 136 -19.28 4.30 -8.00
C LEU A 136 -20.79 4.26 -7.90
N ALA A 137 -21.49 4.16 -9.04
CA ALA A 137 -22.92 3.90 -9.05
C ALA A 137 -23.22 2.53 -8.42
N ALA A 138 -24.39 2.41 -7.81
CA ALA A 138 -24.88 1.14 -7.28
C ALA A 138 -24.88 0.09 -8.39
N GLY A 139 -23.96 -0.89 -8.32
CA GLY A 139 -23.83 -1.95 -9.33
C GLY A 139 -22.48 -2.03 -10.02
N GLU A 140 -21.55 -1.11 -9.78
CA GLU A 140 -20.27 -1.10 -10.45
C GLU A 140 -19.34 -2.27 -10.06
N VAL A 141 -18.50 -2.61 -11.02
CA VAL A 141 -17.54 -3.71 -10.96
C VAL A 141 -16.48 -3.36 -9.90
N TRP A 142 -16.41 -4.13 -8.83
CA TRP A 142 -15.44 -3.98 -7.74
C TRP A 142 -14.12 -4.71 -8.00
N THR A 143 -14.03 -5.39 -9.14
CA THR A 143 -12.83 -6.08 -9.62
C THR A 143 -12.36 -5.47 -10.92
N ARG A 144 -11.08 -5.63 -11.23
CA ARG A 144 -10.47 -5.24 -12.50
C ARG A 144 -9.72 -6.39 -13.13
N LEU A 145 -9.61 -6.37 -14.44
CA LEU A 145 -8.64 -7.19 -15.15
C LEU A 145 -7.27 -6.54 -14.98
N TYR A 146 -6.30 -7.33 -14.55
CA TYR A 146 -4.92 -6.92 -14.37
C TYR A 146 -4.04 -7.72 -15.31
N THR A 147 -3.35 -7.03 -16.23
CA THR A 147 -2.35 -7.63 -17.08
C THR A 147 -1.01 -7.60 -16.37
N ILE A 148 -0.40 -8.76 -16.17
CA ILE A 148 0.93 -8.90 -15.58
C ILE A 148 1.94 -8.30 -16.55
N THR A 149 2.79 -7.43 -16.07
CA THR A 149 3.81 -6.74 -16.87
C THR A 149 5.17 -7.44 -16.75
N GLU A 150 6.08 -7.15 -17.67
CA GLU A 150 7.50 -7.55 -17.56
C GLU A 150 8.13 -7.01 -16.26
N ALA A 151 7.76 -5.78 -15.86
CA ALA A 151 8.23 -5.19 -14.62
C ALA A 151 7.71 -5.95 -13.38
N ASP A 152 6.50 -6.50 -13.43
CA ASP A 152 5.98 -7.36 -12.35
C ASP A 152 6.75 -8.68 -12.29
N SER A 153 7.00 -9.31 -13.43
CA SER A 153 7.77 -10.56 -13.50
C SER A 153 9.19 -10.37 -12.99
N ALA A 154 9.82 -9.23 -13.26
CA ALA A 154 11.15 -8.88 -12.75
C ALA A 154 11.19 -8.69 -11.22
N LEU A 155 10.05 -8.47 -10.56
CA LEU A 155 9.97 -8.40 -9.10
C LEU A 155 9.91 -9.78 -8.43
N ILE A 156 9.80 -10.87 -9.18
CA ILE A 156 9.82 -12.23 -8.62
C ILE A 156 11.27 -12.70 -8.54
N THR A 157 11.83 -12.72 -7.34
CA THR A 157 13.23 -13.10 -7.11
C THR A 157 13.38 -14.49 -6.47
N GLY A 158 12.27 -15.13 -6.15
CA GLY A 158 12.25 -16.41 -5.45
C GLY A 158 12.42 -16.25 -3.92
N PRO A 159 12.67 -17.35 -3.21
CA PRO A 159 12.78 -17.37 -1.75
C PRO A 159 13.85 -16.42 -1.24
N ILE A 160 13.48 -15.60 -0.25
CA ILE A 160 14.43 -14.72 0.43
C ILE A 160 15.23 -15.54 1.45
N PRO A 161 16.57 -15.50 1.40
CA PRO A 161 17.41 -16.22 2.33
C PRO A 161 17.12 -15.86 3.80
N THR A 162 17.34 -16.79 4.71
CA THR A 162 17.24 -16.53 6.16
C THR A 162 18.51 -15.88 6.70
N ASP A 163 19.66 -16.20 6.12
CA ASP A 163 20.94 -15.60 6.47
C ASP A 163 21.05 -14.14 6.01
N TRP A 164 21.56 -13.28 6.88
CA TRP A 164 21.65 -11.86 6.61
C TRP A 164 22.75 -11.49 5.60
N ASN A 165 23.85 -12.24 5.52
CA ASN A 165 24.88 -12.00 4.50
C ASN A 165 24.34 -12.37 3.11
N GLU A 166 23.60 -13.47 3.01
CA GLU A 166 22.94 -13.86 1.76
C GLU A 166 21.89 -12.83 1.35
N ARG A 167 21.10 -12.29 2.29
CA ARG A 167 20.18 -11.18 2.01
C ARG A 167 20.89 -9.92 1.53
N ALA A 168 22.05 -9.61 2.12
CA ALA A 168 22.84 -8.44 1.74
C ALA A 168 23.49 -8.59 0.36
N ALA A 169 23.56 -9.79 -0.18
CA ALA A 169 24.05 -10.08 -1.53
C ALA A 169 22.97 -9.94 -2.61
N LEU A 170 21.70 -9.77 -2.23
CA LEU A 170 20.62 -9.58 -3.19
C LEU A 170 20.60 -8.15 -3.71
N ASP A 171 20.33 -7.98 -5.00
CA ASP A 171 20.09 -6.67 -5.62
C ASP A 171 18.67 -6.15 -5.39
N LEU A 172 17.72 -7.04 -5.06
CA LEU A 172 16.33 -6.74 -4.82
C LEU A 172 15.73 -7.70 -3.77
N SER A 173 15.03 -7.16 -2.79
CA SER A 173 14.19 -7.94 -1.87
C SER A 173 12.79 -8.15 -2.50
N GLY A 174 12.73 -8.93 -3.59
CA GLY A 174 11.53 -9.15 -4.41
C GLY A 174 10.52 -10.12 -3.78
N TYR A 175 9.47 -10.42 -4.52
CA TYR A 175 8.47 -11.42 -4.13
C TYR A 175 9.00 -12.84 -4.34
N GLU A 176 8.56 -13.80 -3.54
CA GLU A 176 8.88 -15.21 -3.74
C GLU A 176 8.10 -15.81 -4.90
N HIS A 177 6.82 -15.40 -5.04
CA HIS A 177 5.89 -16.03 -5.96
C HIS A 177 4.97 -14.99 -6.60
N MET A 178 4.50 -15.27 -7.82
CA MET A 178 3.51 -14.45 -8.52
C MET A 178 2.24 -14.22 -7.69
N ARG A 179 1.76 -15.23 -6.98
CA ARG A 179 0.61 -15.12 -6.09
C ARG A 179 0.78 -14.05 -5.00
N GLU A 180 1.99 -13.89 -4.46
CA GLU A 180 2.30 -12.86 -3.47
C GLU A 180 2.23 -11.47 -4.10
N LEU A 181 2.85 -11.28 -5.26
CA LEU A 181 2.78 -10.04 -6.02
C LEU A 181 1.32 -9.65 -6.32
N LEU A 182 0.55 -10.58 -6.87
CA LEU A 182 -0.86 -10.32 -7.21
C LEU A 182 -1.72 -10.00 -5.99
N SER A 183 -1.42 -10.64 -4.84
CA SER A 183 -2.07 -10.30 -3.57
C SER A 183 -1.79 -8.85 -3.17
N GLU A 184 -0.57 -8.39 -3.33
CA GLU A 184 -0.21 -6.99 -3.03
C GLU A 184 -0.80 -6.02 -4.05
N ARG A 185 -0.86 -6.37 -5.34
CA ARG A 185 -1.50 -5.56 -6.40
C ARG A 185 -3.01 -5.38 -6.17
N GLY A 186 -3.65 -6.37 -5.54
CA GLY A 186 -5.08 -6.35 -5.19
C GLY A 186 -5.37 -6.00 -3.73
N TRP A 187 -4.35 -5.72 -2.89
CA TRP A 187 -4.45 -5.51 -1.44
C TRP A 187 -5.21 -6.64 -0.74
N CYS A 188 -5.09 -7.83 -1.26
CA CYS A 188 -5.94 -8.95 -0.90
C CYS A 188 -5.15 -10.17 -0.41
N SER A 189 -5.87 -11.14 0.15
CA SER A 189 -5.25 -12.40 0.55
C SER A 189 -4.94 -13.28 -0.68
N PRO A 190 -3.89 -14.12 -0.61
CA PRO A 190 -3.62 -15.10 -1.66
C PRO A 190 -4.82 -15.99 -2.01
N ASP A 191 -5.59 -16.41 -1.01
CA ASP A 191 -6.81 -17.20 -1.22
C ASP A 191 -7.87 -16.45 -2.04
N LEU A 192 -7.97 -15.11 -1.87
CA LEU A 192 -8.94 -14.34 -2.65
C LEU A 192 -8.50 -14.21 -4.11
N VAL A 193 -7.20 -14.14 -4.40
CA VAL A 193 -6.70 -14.20 -5.78
C VAL A 193 -7.15 -15.49 -6.44
N GLU A 194 -7.01 -16.64 -5.76
CA GLU A 194 -7.45 -17.94 -6.29
C GLU A 194 -8.98 -18.03 -6.47
N ILE A 195 -9.74 -17.49 -5.52
CA ILE A 195 -11.21 -17.45 -5.62
C ILE A 195 -11.69 -16.60 -6.79
N LEU A 196 -11.01 -15.52 -7.08
CA LEU A 196 -11.33 -14.63 -8.22
C LEU A 196 -10.90 -15.24 -9.57
N ASN A 197 -9.95 -16.18 -9.56
CA ASN A 197 -9.38 -16.81 -10.75
C ASN A 197 -9.46 -18.35 -10.66
N PRO A 198 -10.66 -18.92 -10.64
CA PRO A 198 -10.83 -20.36 -10.44
C PRO A 198 -10.21 -21.15 -11.60
N GLY A 199 -9.47 -22.21 -11.24
CA GLY A 199 -8.81 -23.09 -12.21
C GLY A 199 -7.49 -22.53 -12.80
N VAL A 200 -7.04 -21.34 -12.36
CA VAL A 200 -5.78 -20.75 -12.80
C VAL A 200 -4.65 -21.14 -11.84
N ALA A 201 -3.57 -21.68 -12.37
CA ALA A 201 -2.33 -21.92 -11.62
C ALA A 201 -1.55 -20.59 -11.46
N VAL A 202 -1.94 -19.80 -10.46
CA VAL A 202 -1.53 -18.39 -10.30
C VAL A 202 -0.01 -18.22 -10.24
N ASN A 203 0.73 -19.19 -9.71
CA ASN A 203 2.19 -19.09 -9.63
C ASN A 203 2.90 -19.37 -10.97
N ASP A 204 2.20 -19.94 -11.94
CA ASP A 204 2.75 -20.25 -13.26
C ASP A 204 2.53 -19.11 -14.29
N LEU A 205 1.86 -18.04 -13.86
CA LEU A 205 1.58 -16.89 -14.70
C LEU A 205 2.83 -16.02 -14.89
N GLY A 206 2.87 -15.33 -16.02
CA GLY A 206 3.94 -14.42 -16.41
C GLY A 206 3.45 -13.18 -17.13
N ALA A 207 4.39 -12.39 -17.64
CA ALA A 207 4.08 -11.17 -18.39
C ALA A 207 3.16 -11.44 -19.58
N GLY A 208 2.14 -10.63 -19.73
CA GLY A 208 1.08 -10.76 -20.75
C GLY A 208 -0.17 -11.50 -20.27
N ASP A 209 -0.07 -12.32 -19.22
CA ASP A 209 -1.23 -12.99 -18.64
C ASP A 209 -2.17 -12.01 -17.93
N VAL A 210 -3.45 -12.34 -17.93
CA VAL A 210 -4.51 -11.48 -17.36
C VAL A 210 -5.22 -12.21 -16.22
N VAL A 211 -5.35 -11.52 -15.10
CA VAL A 211 -6.05 -12.01 -13.91
C VAL A 211 -7.09 -11.02 -13.42
N THR A 212 -8.07 -11.53 -12.69
CA THR A 212 -9.05 -10.71 -11.98
C THR A 212 -8.56 -10.41 -10.57
N LEU A 213 -8.47 -9.13 -10.21
CA LEU A 213 -8.10 -8.67 -8.87
C LEU A 213 -9.16 -7.70 -8.33
N PRO A 214 -9.24 -7.48 -6.99
CA PRO A 214 -9.98 -6.35 -6.45
C PRO A 214 -9.50 -5.04 -7.11
N ASP A 215 -10.43 -4.18 -7.50
CA ASP A 215 -10.08 -2.87 -8.01
C ASP A 215 -9.82 -1.90 -6.86
N VAL A 216 -8.59 -1.84 -6.44
CA VAL A 216 -8.09 -0.93 -5.40
C VAL A 216 -7.50 0.36 -5.99
N THR A 217 -7.80 0.66 -7.24
CA THR A 217 -7.46 1.93 -7.87
C THR A 217 -8.25 3.03 -7.20
N ALA A 218 -7.66 3.64 -6.19
CA ALA A 218 -8.29 4.70 -5.40
C ALA A 218 -7.62 6.05 -5.68
N PRO A 219 -8.33 7.16 -5.51
CA PRO A 219 -7.70 8.47 -5.47
C PRO A 219 -6.59 8.50 -4.42
N ALA A 220 -5.54 9.28 -4.67
CA ALA A 220 -4.54 9.54 -3.65
C ALA A 220 -5.23 10.14 -2.41
N LEU A 221 -4.73 9.78 -1.22
CA LEU A 221 -5.18 10.45 -0.01
C LEU A 221 -4.90 11.95 -0.11
N PRO A 222 -5.76 12.81 0.43
CA PRO A 222 -5.47 14.23 0.54
C PRO A 222 -4.22 14.44 1.41
N ARG A 223 -3.62 15.62 1.34
CA ARG A 223 -2.55 15.98 2.28
C ARG A 223 -3.07 15.95 3.70
N LEU A 224 -2.38 15.21 4.55
CA LEU A 224 -2.75 15.10 5.96
C LEU A 224 -2.12 16.25 6.76
N GLY A 225 -2.92 16.89 7.59
CA GLY A 225 -2.47 17.88 8.56
C GLY A 225 -1.82 17.25 9.77
N ARG A 226 -2.35 16.12 10.24
CA ARG A 226 -1.83 15.30 11.32
C ARG A 226 -2.18 13.83 11.15
N VAL A 227 -1.46 12.99 11.89
CA VAL A 227 -1.69 11.56 12.02
C VAL A 227 -1.93 11.26 13.49
N GLU A 228 -2.80 10.33 13.80
CA GLU A 228 -3.02 9.80 15.14
C GLU A 228 -2.83 8.29 15.11
N ILE A 229 -2.14 7.74 16.10
CA ILE A 229 -1.96 6.30 16.26
C ILE A 229 -2.65 5.90 17.57
N ASP A 230 -3.70 5.11 17.44
CA ASP A 230 -4.39 4.50 18.57
C ASP A 230 -3.76 3.13 18.86
N LEU A 231 -3.23 2.98 20.07
CA LEU A 231 -2.54 1.77 20.50
C LEU A 231 -3.50 0.66 20.92
N GLU A 232 -4.71 0.98 21.40
CA GLU A 232 -5.73 0.01 21.80
C GLU A 232 -6.37 -0.63 20.56
N GLU A 233 -6.82 0.19 19.62
CA GLU A 233 -7.43 -0.28 18.38
C GLU A 233 -6.39 -0.75 17.36
N LYS A 234 -5.13 -0.33 17.51
CA LYS A 234 -4.00 -0.61 16.60
C LYS A 234 -4.28 -0.08 15.20
N ILE A 235 -4.66 1.19 15.14
CA ILE A 235 -4.96 1.91 13.93
C ILE A 235 -4.13 3.18 13.79
N VAL A 236 -4.08 3.68 12.58
CA VAL A 236 -3.48 4.95 12.19
C VAL A 236 -4.58 5.75 11.49
N LEU A 237 -4.98 6.85 12.09
CA LEU A 237 -5.94 7.79 11.55
C LEU A 237 -5.23 8.95 10.88
N GLY A 238 -5.66 9.30 9.69
CA GLY A 238 -5.20 10.49 8.98
C GLY A 238 -6.27 11.58 9.00
N PHE A 239 -5.85 12.77 9.40
CA PHE A 239 -6.72 13.96 9.46
C PHE A 239 -6.28 14.98 8.43
N ASP A 240 -7.22 15.63 7.78
CA ASP A 240 -6.95 16.78 6.92
C ASP A 240 -6.55 18.03 7.73
N ASN A 241 -6.34 19.15 7.06
CA ASN A 241 -6.01 20.42 7.73
C ASN A 241 -7.20 21.04 8.50
N GLU A 242 -8.41 20.56 8.27
CA GLU A 242 -9.63 20.98 8.96
C GLU A 242 -9.94 20.12 10.19
N GLY A 243 -9.11 19.07 10.41
CA GLY A 243 -9.24 18.14 11.54
C GLY A 243 -10.26 17.03 11.31
N LYS A 244 -10.70 16.81 10.06
CA LYS A 244 -11.61 15.72 9.71
C LYS A 244 -10.85 14.45 9.43
N ILE A 245 -11.37 13.31 9.90
CA ILE A 245 -10.84 11.98 9.58
C ILE A 245 -11.06 11.71 8.08
N VAL A 246 -9.98 11.48 7.35
CA VAL A 246 -10.01 11.22 5.89
C VAL A 246 -9.39 9.86 5.54
N SER A 247 -8.74 9.20 6.49
CA SER A 247 -8.22 7.85 6.30
C SER A 247 -8.08 7.08 7.59
N LEU A 248 -8.18 5.76 7.47
CA LEU A 248 -7.87 4.79 8.52
C LEU A 248 -7.03 3.66 7.93
N MET A 249 -6.01 3.24 8.67
CA MET A 249 -5.16 2.10 8.32
C MET A 249 -4.87 1.28 9.58
N HIS A 250 -4.65 -0.03 9.44
CA HIS A 250 -4.32 -0.87 10.58
C HIS A 250 -2.81 -0.97 10.77
N CYS A 251 -2.38 -1.04 12.03
CA CYS A 251 -0.97 -1.25 12.36
C CYS A 251 -0.75 -2.36 13.39
N SER A 252 0.48 -2.86 13.46
CA SER A 252 1.01 -3.60 14.61
C SER A 252 1.87 -2.65 15.42
N ILE A 253 1.79 -2.79 16.74
CA ILE A 253 2.51 -1.98 17.72
C ILE A 253 3.60 -2.80 18.42
N ALA A 254 4.44 -2.16 19.24
CA ALA A 254 5.43 -2.86 20.05
C ALA A 254 4.78 -3.87 20.98
N ARG A 255 5.41 -5.07 21.10
CA ARG A 255 4.97 -6.09 22.06
C ARG A 255 5.17 -5.59 23.50
N ALA A 256 6.34 -5.08 23.79
CA ALA A 256 6.72 -4.55 25.08
C ALA A 256 6.08 -3.16 25.29
N MET A 257 5.34 -2.98 26.38
CA MET A 257 4.60 -1.75 26.63
C MET A 257 5.55 -0.54 26.80
N GLU A 258 6.69 -0.73 27.44
CA GLU A 258 7.73 0.30 27.64
C GLU A 258 8.36 0.79 26.33
N LYS A 259 8.16 0.06 25.24
CA LYS A 259 8.60 0.44 23.89
C LYS A 259 7.50 1.10 23.06
N ARG A 260 6.35 1.38 23.63
CA ARG A 260 5.27 2.12 22.94
C ARG A 260 5.45 3.60 23.23
N PRO A 261 5.78 4.40 22.22
CA PRO A 261 5.89 5.85 22.42
C PRO A 261 4.46 6.41 22.53
N VAL A 262 4.18 7.12 23.60
CA VAL A 262 2.92 7.87 23.81
C VAL A 262 3.24 9.35 23.73
N GLY A 263 2.32 10.13 23.15
CA GLY A 263 2.41 11.57 23.00
C GLY A 263 2.78 12.02 21.58
N GLU A 264 3.07 13.30 21.45
CA GLU A 264 3.36 13.93 20.16
C GLU A 264 4.77 13.60 19.64
N LEU A 265 4.82 13.07 18.43
CA LEU A 265 6.02 12.84 17.65
C LEU A 265 5.90 13.59 16.32
N ARG A 266 7.02 13.73 15.60
CA ARG A 266 7.06 14.40 14.31
C ARG A 266 7.78 13.58 13.25
N VAL A 267 7.27 13.61 12.04
CA VAL A 267 7.92 12.99 10.89
C VAL A 267 9.23 13.70 10.60
N LYS A 268 10.32 12.95 10.54
CA LYS A 268 11.68 13.41 10.19
C LYS A 268 12.16 12.94 8.85
N VAL A 269 11.73 11.75 8.43
CA VAL A 269 12.14 11.13 7.18
C VAL A 269 10.93 10.48 6.53
N VAL A 270 10.81 10.61 5.22
CA VAL A 270 9.86 9.85 4.41
C VAL A 270 10.63 9.25 3.23
N ALA A 271 10.62 7.93 3.11
CA ALA A 271 11.25 7.22 2.01
C ALA A 271 10.30 6.15 1.46
N THR A 272 10.25 6.04 0.14
CA THR A 272 9.65 4.91 -0.57
C THR A 272 10.75 4.01 -1.10
N ASP A 273 10.50 2.71 -1.11
CA ASP A 273 11.47 1.68 -1.49
C ASP A 273 12.82 1.85 -0.78
N PRO A 274 12.84 1.92 0.57
CA PRO A 274 14.05 2.18 1.32
C PRO A 274 15.00 0.98 1.29
N GLU A 275 16.29 1.26 1.33
CA GLU A 275 17.28 0.28 1.78
C GLU A 275 17.18 0.14 3.29
N TYR A 276 17.41 -1.07 3.79
CA TYR A 276 17.50 -1.33 5.22
C TYR A 276 18.95 -1.57 5.63
N THR A 277 19.42 -0.86 6.65
CA THR A 277 20.70 -1.13 7.28
C THR A 277 20.49 -2.05 8.47
N PHE A 278 20.89 -3.33 8.32
CA PHE A 278 20.99 -4.25 9.43
C PHE A 278 22.20 -3.90 10.28
N ASP A 279 22.00 -3.63 11.57
CA ASP A 279 23.06 -3.43 12.54
C ASP A 279 23.02 -4.60 13.55
N PRO A 280 24.05 -5.47 13.63
CA PRO A 280 24.03 -6.61 14.53
C PRO A 280 23.90 -6.23 16.01
N LYS A 281 24.24 -4.99 16.38
CA LYS A 281 24.05 -4.50 17.76
C LYS A 281 22.60 -4.41 18.18
N ASP A 282 21.70 -4.23 17.22
CA ASP A 282 20.25 -4.16 17.44
C ASP A 282 19.61 -5.56 17.46
N TRP A 283 20.39 -6.60 17.16
CA TRP A 283 19.95 -7.98 16.99
C TRP A 283 20.84 -8.97 17.74
N PRO A 284 20.83 -8.95 19.08
CA PRO A 284 21.72 -9.78 19.89
C PRO A 284 21.56 -11.29 19.69
N GLU A 285 20.40 -11.71 19.13
CA GLU A 285 20.13 -13.11 18.78
C GLU A 285 20.80 -13.56 17.49
N VAL A 286 21.24 -12.63 16.63
CA VAL A 286 21.94 -12.95 15.37
C VAL A 286 23.44 -13.00 15.63
N GLN A 287 24.01 -14.18 15.47
CA GLN A 287 25.44 -14.44 15.69
C GLN A 287 26.20 -14.50 14.37
N GLY A 288 27.53 -14.29 14.44
CA GLY A 288 28.42 -14.44 13.29
C GLY A 288 28.42 -13.25 12.32
N ILE A 289 27.77 -12.13 12.67
CA ILE A 289 27.80 -10.90 11.88
C ILE A 289 28.35 -9.78 12.74
N GLU A 290 29.50 -9.26 12.37
CA GLU A 290 30.21 -8.21 13.12
C GLU A 290 30.10 -6.82 12.49
N ARG A 291 29.59 -6.75 11.26
CA ARG A 291 29.47 -5.49 10.48
C ARG A 291 28.03 -5.19 10.12
N LYS A 292 27.76 -3.92 9.89
CA LYS A 292 26.47 -3.50 9.30
C LYS A 292 26.34 -4.06 7.89
N LEU A 293 25.13 -4.50 7.56
CA LEU A 293 24.80 -4.99 6.24
C LEU A 293 23.73 -4.10 5.60
N ARG A 294 23.87 -3.86 4.32
CA ARG A 294 22.89 -3.16 3.50
C ARG A 294 21.97 -4.20 2.88
N ILE A 295 20.68 -4.08 3.12
CA ILE A 295 19.65 -4.95 2.54
C ILE A 295 18.93 -4.16 1.46
N ALA A 296 18.87 -4.73 0.27
CA ALA A 296 18.28 -4.13 -0.91
C ALA A 296 16.80 -3.75 -0.72
N PRO A 297 16.32 -2.71 -1.42
CA PRO A 297 14.92 -2.33 -1.41
C PRO A 297 14.02 -3.44 -1.97
N GLY A 298 12.73 -3.27 -1.79
CA GLY A 298 11.71 -4.16 -2.36
C GLY A 298 10.64 -4.58 -1.36
N PRO A 299 9.60 -5.28 -1.82
CA PRO A 299 8.43 -5.62 -1.02
C PRO A 299 8.75 -6.51 0.18
N ARG A 300 9.83 -7.30 0.13
CA ARG A 300 10.27 -8.16 1.21
C ARG A 300 11.48 -7.63 2.00
N ASN A 301 11.82 -6.34 1.81
CA ASN A 301 12.72 -5.65 2.70
C ASN A 301 12.17 -5.65 4.15
N PRO A 302 13.00 -5.73 5.19
CA PRO A 302 12.54 -5.73 6.60
C PRO A 302 11.60 -4.60 6.99
N VAL A 303 11.70 -3.44 6.33
CA VAL A 303 10.80 -2.30 6.53
C VAL A 303 9.80 -2.10 5.39
N GLY A 304 9.67 -3.08 4.49
CA GLY A 304 8.77 -3.05 3.35
C GLY A 304 9.09 -1.94 2.35
N THR A 305 8.06 -1.46 1.66
CA THR A 305 8.19 -0.50 0.55
C THR A 305 8.05 0.96 0.98
N ALA A 306 7.91 1.25 2.27
CA ALA A 306 7.90 2.63 2.78
C ALA A 306 8.44 2.69 4.21
N TRP A 307 9.18 3.76 4.49
CA TRP A 307 9.68 4.13 5.80
C TRP A 307 9.34 5.58 6.12
N ILE A 308 8.73 5.80 7.27
CA ILE A 308 8.40 7.10 7.83
C ILE A 308 9.09 7.19 9.19
N GLY A 309 10.26 7.80 9.24
CA GLY A 309 11.05 7.98 10.47
C GLY A 309 10.47 9.10 11.34
N LEU A 310 10.39 8.85 12.63
CA LEU A 310 9.91 9.81 13.62
C LEU A 310 11.09 10.49 14.35
N ASP A 311 10.83 11.57 15.07
CA ASP A 311 11.85 12.32 15.81
C ASP A 311 12.32 11.62 17.09
N LYS A 312 11.68 10.55 17.50
CA LYS A 312 12.19 9.63 18.53
C LYS A 312 13.15 8.63 17.88
N PRO A 313 14.43 8.59 18.28
CA PRO A 313 15.43 7.69 17.68
C PRO A 313 14.97 6.23 17.72
N GLY A 314 15.10 5.52 16.59
CA GLY A 314 14.71 4.11 16.45
C GLY A 314 13.22 3.86 16.25
N TYR A 315 12.39 4.90 16.17
CA TYR A 315 10.95 4.76 15.94
C TYR A 315 10.53 5.22 14.55
N GLY A 316 9.61 4.49 13.96
CA GLY A 316 9.04 4.80 12.66
C GLY A 316 7.77 4.02 12.35
N ILE A 317 7.15 4.39 11.24
CA ILE A 317 6.02 3.70 10.63
C ILE A 317 6.52 3.10 9.32
N HIS A 318 6.27 1.81 9.08
CA HIS A 318 6.83 1.14 7.91
C HIS A 318 5.97 -0.02 7.41
N GLY A 319 6.25 -0.45 6.18
CA GLY A 319 5.62 -1.61 5.57
C GLY A 319 6.01 -2.95 6.18
N THR A 320 5.38 -4.02 5.74
CA THR A 320 5.69 -5.39 6.16
C THR A 320 5.45 -6.39 5.04
N VAL A 321 6.28 -7.41 5.00
CA VAL A 321 6.14 -8.60 4.13
C VAL A 321 4.94 -9.47 4.52
N ARG A 322 4.33 -9.26 5.68
CA ARG A 322 3.24 -10.08 6.24
C ARG A 322 2.02 -9.22 6.60
N PRO A 323 1.30 -8.70 5.62
CA PRO A 323 0.13 -7.85 5.87
C PRO A 323 -0.98 -8.58 6.64
N GLN A 324 -1.09 -9.90 6.52
CA GLN A 324 -2.04 -10.73 7.27
C GLN A 324 -1.78 -10.76 8.78
N ASP A 325 -0.56 -10.45 9.23
CA ASP A 325 -0.16 -10.48 10.64
C ASP A 325 -0.31 -9.12 11.34
N ILE A 326 -0.70 -8.07 10.60
CA ILE A 326 -0.96 -6.75 11.16
C ILE A 326 -2.01 -6.82 12.27
N GLY A 327 -1.69 -6.21 13.42
CA GLY A 327 -2.54 -6.21 14.62
C GLY A 327 -2.51 -7.51 15.43
N LYS A 328 -1.90 -8.60 14.91
CA LYS A 328 -1.80 -9.92 15.58
C LYS A 328 -0.45 -10.13 16.24
N THR A 329 0.62 -9.63 15.63
CA THR A 329 1.99 -9.78 16.12
C THR A 329 2.58 -8.44 16.56
N GLY A 330 3.36 -8.45 17.63
CA GLY A 330 4.06 -7.26 18.13
C GLY A 330 5.35 -6.97 17.36
N SER A 331 5.76 -5.70 17.35
CA SER A 331 7.07 -5.23 16.87
C SER A 331 8.04 -5.02 18.03
N HIS A 332 9.27 -4.60 17.73
CA HIS A 332 10.27 -4.20 18.73
C HIS A 332 10.18 -2.72 19.15
N GLY A 333 9.34 -1.92 18.45
CA GLY A 333 9.20 -0.49 18.72
C GLY A 333 8.37 0.23 17.64
N CYS A 334 8.64 -0.07 16.38
CA CYS A 334 8.01 0.57 15.23
C CYS A 334 6.55 0.17 15.01
N PHE A 335 5.82 1.00 14.27
CA PHE A 335 4.46 0.75 13.82
C PHE A 335 4.50 0.07 12.45
N ARG A 336 4.09 -1.20 12.36
CA ARG A 336 4.08 -1.95 11.09
C ARG A 336 2.73 -1.88 10.42
N MET A 337 2.72 -1.60 9.14
CA MET A 337 1.53 -1.51 8.29
C MET A 337 1.66 -2.44 7.08
N ALA A 338 0.58 -2.71 6.37
CA ALA A 338 0.66 -3.30 5.04
C ALA A 338 1.46 -2.36 4.11
N ASN A 339 2.23 -2.91 3.18
CA ASN A 339 3.06 -2.13 2.26
C ASN A 339 2.24 -1.05 1.52
N TRP A 340 1.08 -1.41 1.00
CA TRP A 340 0.20 -0.46 0.30
C TRP A 340 -0.31 0.67 1.19
N ASP A 341 -0.64 0.39 2.46
CA ASP A 341 -1.08 1.41 3.41
C ASP A 341 0.09 2.32 3.81
N ALA A 342 1.28 1.77 4.06
CA ALA A 342 2.48 2.53 4.39
C ALA A 342 2.88 3.48 3.24
N VAL A 343 2.82 3.02 1.99
CA VAL A 343 3.08 3.84 0.80
C VAL A 343 2.03 4.94 0.64
N ARG A 344 0.74 4.65 0.86
CA ARG A 344 -0.32 5.67 0.81
C ARG A 344 -0.12 6.74 1.87
N LEU A 345 0.20 6.34 3.10
CA LEU A 345 0.50 7.27 4.19
C LEU A 345 1.73 8.13 3.86
N ALA A 346 2.83 7.51 3.42
CA ALA A 346 4.06 8.21 3.06
C ALA A 346 3.84 9.30 1.99
N LYS A 347 2.96 9.03 1.01
CA LYS A 347 2.60 10.01 -0.03
C LYS A 347 1.70 11.14 0.47
N ALA A 348 0.95 10.93 1.55
CA ALA A 348 -0.01 11.88 2.08
C ALA A 348 0.57 12.86 3.12
N ILE A 349 1.70 12.52 3.74
CA ILE A 349 2.36 13.31 4.78
C ILE A 349 3.60 14.05 4.27
N LYS A 350 4.19 14.88 5.12
CA LYS A 350 5.46 15.59 4.87
C LYS A 350 6.34 15.57 6.13
N ILE A 351 7.60 15.91 5.99
CA ILE A 351 8.49 16.19 7.13
C ILE A 351 7.87 17.28 8.00
N GLY A 352 7.86 17.07 9.30
CA GLY A 352 7.23 17.95 10.29
C GLY A 352 5.76 17.62 10.58
N THR A 353 5.10 16.73 9.81
CA THR A 353 3.74 16.28 10.14
C THR A 353 3.71 15.71 11.56
N VAL A 354 2.74 16.15 12.35
CA VAL A 354 2.50 15.65 13.72
C VAL A 354 1.96 14.24 13.68
N VAL A 355 2.51 13.37 14.53
CA VAL A 355 2.05 12.01 14.79
C VAL A 355 1.75 11.92 16.27
N ASP A 356 0.48 11.95 16.63
CA ASP A 356 0.01 11.85 18.02
C ASP A 356 -0.28 10.39 18.36
N VAL A 357 0.46 9.83 19.31
CA VAL A 357 0.31 8.42 19.72
C VAL A 357 -0.46 8.37 21.02
N ARG A 358 -1.60 7.68 21.02
CA ARG A 358 -2.53 7.56 22.13
C ARG A 358 -2.67 6.12 22.61
N GLU A 359 -2.94 5.99 23.93
CA GLU A 359 -3.28 4.69 24.55
C GLU A 359 -4.67 4.22 24.18
#